data_f8930240a7b0fd3e058879099e04c993
#
_entry.id   f8930240a7b0fd3e058879099e04c993
#
_cell.length_a   1.000
_cell.length_b   1.000
_cell.length_c   1.000
_cell.angle_alpha   90.00
_cell.angle_beta   90.00
_cell.angle_gamma   90.00
#
_symmetry.space_group_name_H-M   'P 1'
#
loop_
_entity.id
_entity.type
_entity.pdbx_description
1 polymer ?
#
loop_
_entity_poly.entity_id
_entity_poly.type
_entity_poly.pdbx_seq_one_letter_code
_entity_poly.pdbx_strand_id
1 'polypeptide(L)'
;MPISLPRQPHRLERLKAWMDDRGVDSIVVFGPGNVNHLCGYWRYYGGPSALVVDRVGRRTLGVMLDEAEIARELSEADEVIGYGERGFGINLDPIADLVASLAEVGVVRETGKIAVSSELPGADARLGEAIGAETLDAGEILHDLRLIKDEDELHKILASYELCWLAQKAVGDGSQPGAQEIEVFTAALSTAQIAAGQPIEFLADLLSGPNTAKVCCPIHVAGRRAIEQGDPVVADIVIGSSGYWGDSAETHFAGSNPEVEEVRGNLLEILESTRQQLVPGGTGAEVFREMQRRVESTFPGGELPHHGGHALGLTSFEDPHLIPSDERPFEPGMVLAVEPGVYIAGRYGARVENVFLVTDDGAVELRAALGANGRG
;
A
#
# COMPACT_ATOMS: atom_id res chain seq x y z
N MET A 1 -13.11 -19.27 -16.57
CA MET A 1 -13.50 -18.14 -17.43
C MET A 1 -12.46 -17.05 -17.19
N PRO A 2 -12.09 -16.23 -18.17
CA PRO A 2 -11.22 -15.09 -17.86
C PRO A 2 -11.93 -14.20 -16.84
N ILE A 3 -11.19 -13.77 -15.81
CA ILE A 3 -11.70 -12.86 -14.80
C ILE A 3 -11.90 -11.50 -15.49
N SER A 4 -13.12 -10.97 -15.41
CA SER A 4 -13.41 -9.63 -15.91
C SER A 4 -12.92 -8.64 -14.85
N LEU A 5 -11.85 -7.90 -15.14
CA LEU A 5 -11.44 -6.80 -14.28
C LEU A 5 -12.56 -5.74 -14.23
N PRO A 6 -12.80 -5.13 -13.06
CA PRO A 6 -13.73 -4.02 -12.94
C PRO A 6 -13.34 -2.91 -13.92
N ARG A 7 -14.25 -2.50 -14.80
CA ARG A 7 -14.03 -1.39 -15.74
C ARG A 7 -14.32 -0.08 -15.00
N GLN A 8 -13.36 0.41 -14.27
CA GLN A 8 -13.45 1.73 -13.66
C GLN A 8 -12.92 2.80 -14.61
N PRO A 9 -13.56 3.97 -14.69
CA PRO A 9 -12.98 5.12 -15.36
C PRO A 9 -11.63 5.45 -14.72
N HIS A 10 -10.67 5.83 -15.56
CA HIS A 10 -9.35 6.24 -15.07
C HIS A 10 -9.47 7.35 -14.02
N ARG A 11 -8.66 7.32 -12.97
CA ARG A 11 -8.73 8.27 -11.84
C ARG A 11 -8.75 9.74 -12.25
N LEU A 12 -8.03 10.11 -13.31
CA LEU A 12 -8.04 11.49 -13.83
C LEU A 12 -9.41 11.88 -14.44
N GLU A 13 -10.13 10.95 -15.07
CA GLU A 13 -11.49 11.21 -15.56
C GLU A 13 -12.47 11.44 -14.41
N ARG A 14 -12.35 10.64 -13.34
CA ARG A 14 -13.13 10.79 -12.11
C ARG A 14 -12.83 12.13 -11.43
N LEU A 15 -11.55 12.50 -11.33
CA LEU A 15 -11.13 13.79 -10.78
C LEU A 15 -11.69 14.96 -11.58
N LYS A 16 -11.62 14.92 -12.91
CA LYS A 16 -12.19 15.96 -13.79
C LYS A 16 -13.70 16.08 -13.64
N ALA A 17 -14.42 14.97 -13.59
CA ALA A 17 -15.87 14.98 -13.36
C ALA A 17 -16.23 15.66 -12.02
N TRP A 18 -15.47 15.41 -10.97
CA TRP A 18 -15.63 16.07 -9.67
C TRP A 18 -15.34 17.57 -9.74
N MET A 19 -14.28 17.97 -10.48
CA MET A 19 -13.95 19.39 -10.69
C MET A 19 -15.06 20.12 -11.44
N ASP A 20 -15.59 19.51 -12.49
CA ASP A 20 -16.69 20.10 -13.30
C ASP A 20 -17.97 20.27 -12.49
N ASP A 21 -18.35 19.26 -11.70
CA ASP A 21 -19.54 19.30 -10.83
C ASP A 21 -19.47 20.44 -9.80
N ARG A 22 -18.28 20.71 -9.26
CA ARG A 22 -18.04 21.74 -8.23
C ARG A 22 -17.59 23.08 -8.77
N GLY A 23 -17.41 23.20 -10.09
CA GLY A 23 -16.90 24.41 -10.73
C GLY A 23 -15.46 24.75 -10.29
N VAL A 24 -14.63 23.74 -10.03
CA VAL A 24 -13.22 23.88 -9.67
C VAL A 24 -12.40 24.06 -10.94
N ASP A 25 -11.55 25.08 -10.99
CA ASP A 25 -10.73 25.42 -12.17
C ASP A 25 -9.37 24.70 -12.15
N SER A 26 -8.83 24.45 -10.95
CA SER A 26 -7.62 23.66 -10.77
C SER A 26 -7.62 22.94 -9.42
N ILE A 27 -6.92 21.83 -9.35
CA ILE A 27 -6.59 21.13 -8.11
C ILE A 27 -5.08 21.14 -7.91
N VAL A 28 -4.65 21.42 -6.71
CA VAL A 28 -3.23 21.36 -6.31
C VAL A 28 -3.07 20.29 -5.27
N VAL A 29 -2.21 19.31 -5.55
CA VAL A 29 -1.89 18.25 -4.60
C VAL A 29 -0.43 18.34 -4.22
N PHE A 30 -0.15 18.22 -2.92
CA PHE A 30 1.19 18.20 -2.37
C PHE A 30 1.50 16.83 -1.78
N GLY A 31 2.76 16.40 -1.96
CA GLY A 31 3.29 15.18 -1.38
C GLY A 31 3.44 14.03 -2.38
N PRO A 32 4.36 13.09 -2.06
CA PRO A 32 4.79 12.08 -3.01
C PRO A 32 3.68 11.09 -3.37
N GLY A 33 2.79 10.74 -2.44
CA GLY A 33 1.69 9.80 -2.69
C GLY A 33 0.67 10.37 -3.69
N ASN A 34 0.16 11.59 -3.44
CA ASN A 34 -0.80 12.25 -4.31
C ASN A 34 -0.21 12.56 -5.69
N VAL A 35 1.06 13.01 -5.73
CA VAL A 35 1.77 13.29 -6.98
C VAL A 35 1.95 12.01 -7.79
N ASN A 36 2.41 10.93 -7.17
CA ASN A 36 2.52 9.62 -7.83
C ASN A 36 1.17 9.13 -8.34
N HIS A 37 0.13 9.23 -7.54
CA HIS A 37 -1.22 8.82 -7.92
C HIS A 37 -1.71 9.48 -9.20
N LEU A 38 -1.46 10.78 -9.37
CA LEU A 38 -2.03 11.56 -10.47
C LEU A 38 -1.11 11.76 -11.67
N CYS A 39 0.22 11.57 -11.53
CA CYS A 39 1.13 11.71 -12.67
C CYS A 39 2.29 10.69 -12.72
N GLY A 40 2.26 9.67 -11.87
CA GLY A 40 3.25 8.59 -11.90
C GLY A 40 4.66 8.97 -11.42
N TYR A 41 4.88 10.21 -10.95
CA TYR A 41 6.18 10.62 -10.45
C TYR A 41 6.44 10.05 -9.05
N TRP A 42 7.39 9.14 -8.99
CA TRP A 42 7.84 8.52 -7.75
C TRP A 42 9.36 8.50 -7.65
N ARG A 43 9.86 8.79 -6.45
CA ARG A 43 11.27 8.62 -6.10
C ARG A 43 11.38 8.03 -4.71
N TYR A 44 12.27 7.05 -4.55
CA TYR A 44 12.59 6.47 -3.25
C TYR A 44 13.08 7.53 -2.24
N TYR A 45 13.81 8.51 -2.74
CA TYR A 45 14.24 9.69 -1.99
C TYR A 45 14.15 10.92 -2.89
N GLY A 46 13.37 11.89 -2.50
CA GLY A 46 13.15 13.12 -3.25
C GLY A 46 12.78 14.29 -2.34
N GLY A 47 12.81 15.50 -2.89
CA GLY A 47 12.33 16.71 -2.20
C GLY A 47 10.80 16.81 -2.21
N PRO A 48 10.24 17.83 -1.52
CA PRO A 48 8.84 18.17 -1.63
C PRO A 48 8.40 18.33 -3.09
N SER A 49 7.27 17.76 -3.44
CA SER A 49 6.69 17.88 -4.78
C SER A 49 5.22 18.27 -4.72
N ALA A 50 4.74 18.89 -5.79
CA ALA A 50 3.33 19.22 -5.96
C ALA A 50 2.92 19.03 -7.42
N LEU A 51 1.65 18.68 -7.64
CA LEU A 51 1.05 18.59 -8.95
C LEU A 51 -0.14 19.53 -9.03
N VAL A 52 -0.22 20.30 -10.09
CA VAL A 52 -1.41 21.07 -10.45
C VAL A 52 -2.09 20.38 -11.62
N VAL A 53 -3.36 20.08 -11.48
CA VAL A 53 -4.21 19.56 -12.55
C VAL A 53 -5.26 20.62 -12.87
N ASP A 54 -5.27 21.12 -14.09
CA ASP A 54 -6.26 22.11 -14.53
C ASP A 54 -7.58 21.44 -15.04
N ARG A 55 -8.60 22.25 -15.28
CA ARG A 55 -9.92 21.79 -15.74
C ARG A 55 -9.87 20.98 -17.04
N VAL A 56 -8.90 21.21 -17.93
CA VAL A 56 -8.75 20.41 -19.15
C VAL A 56 -7.95 19.13 -18.92
N GLY A 57 -7.39 18.94 -17.72
CA GLY A 57 -6.62 17.78 -17.33
C GLY A 57 -5.13 17.91 -17.60
N ARG A 58 -4.61 19.10 -17.91
CA ARG A 58 -3.17 19.37 -18.03
C ARG A 58 -2.53 19.30 -16.66
N ARG A 59 -1.41 18.63 -16.58
CA ARG A 59 -0.67 18.35 -15.35
C ARG A 59 0.66 19.13 -15.34
N THR A 60 0.84 20.00 -14.35
CA THR A 60 2.11 20.72 -14.12
C THR A 60 2.72 20.24 -12.82
N LEU A 61 3.90 19.63 -12.89
CA LEU A 61 4.63 19.05 -11.76
C LEU A 61 5.70 20.02 -11.27
N GLY A 62 5.64 20.38 -9.98
CA GLY A 62 6.66 21.13 -9.26
C GLY A 62 7.57 20.22 -8.47
N VAL A 63 8.89 20.29 -8.71
CA VAL A 63 9.94 19.50 -8.02
C VAL A 63 11.15 20.36 -7.76
N MET A 64 12.08 19.90 -6.91
CA MET A 64 13.37 20.56 -6.79
C MET A 64 14.06 20.71 -8.14
N LEU A 65 14.77 21.83 -8.36
CA LEU A 65 15.42 22.13 -9.64
C LEU A 65 16.39 21.03 -10.09
N ASP A 66 17.08 20.38 -9.13
CA ASP A 66 18.00 19.28 -9.40
C ASP A 66 17.27 17.97 -9.81
N GLU A 67 15.97 17.87 -9.53
CA GLU A 67 15.15 16.72 -9.92
C GLU A 67 14.37 16.93 -11.22
N ALA A 68 14.32 18.16 -11.73
CA ALA A 68 13.46 18.52 -12.84
C ALA A 68 13.73 17.75 -14.14
N GLU A 69 14.98 17.36 -14.40
CA GLU A 69 15.34 16.57 -15.60
C GLU A 69 14.79 15.14 -15.49
N ILE A 70 15.07 14.48 -14.37
CA ILE A 70 14.59 13.11 -14.16
C ILE A 70 13.06 13.05 -13.98
N ALA A 71 12.44 14.11 -13.43
CA ALA A 71 11.00 14.19 -13.32
C ALA A 71 10.30 14.22 -14.69
N ARG A 72 10.90 14.85 -15.70
CA ARG A 72 10.38 14.83 -17.08
C ARG A 72 10.44 13.44 -17.72
N GLU A 73 11.41 12.62 -17.31
CA GLU A 73 11.55 11.25 -17.83
C GLU A 73 10.62 10.26 -17.12
N LEU A 74 10.40 10.46 -15.81
CA LEU A 74 9.70 9.51 -14.96
C LEU A 74 8.22 9.82 -14.75
N SER A 75 7.73 11.00 -15.14
CA SER A 75 6.34 11.40 -14.92
C SER A 75 5.53 11.50 -16.20
N GLU A 76 4.23 11.43 -16.06
CA GLU A 76 3.25 11.75 -17.11
C GLU A 76 2.80 13.22 -17.05
N ALA A 77 3.58 14.10 -16.44
CA ALA A 77 3.27 15.52 -16.39
C ALA A 77 3.48 16.19 -17.76
N ASP A 78 2.57 17.09 -18.16
CA ASP A 78 2.68 17.86 -19.40
C ASP A 78 3.75 18.94 -19.29
N GLU A 79 4.03 19.40 -18.07
CA GLU A 79 5.05 20.41 -17.78
C GLU A 79 5.71 20.11 -16.42
N VAL A 80 7.02 20.35 -16.34
CA VAL A 80 7.79 20.22 -15.10
C VAL A 80 8.50 21.54 -14.82
N ILE A 81 8.20 22.12 -13.66
CA ILE A 81 8.85 23.31 -13.12
C ILE A 81 9.80 22.94 -11.99
N GLY A 82 10.97 23.56 -11.95
CA GLY A 82 11.95 23.37 -10.89
C GLY A 82 11.94 24.56 -9.92
N TYR A 83 11.95 24.29 -8.62
CA TYR A 83 12.09 25.31 -7.58
C TYR A 83 13.42 25.19 -6.83
N GLY A 84 13.82 26.27 -6.15
CA GLY A 84 15.08 26.34 -5.40
C GLY A 84 16.30 26.55 -6.30
N GLU A 85 17.47 26.39 -5.73
CA GLU A 85 18.77 26.59 -6.41
C GLU A 85 19.44 25.24 -6.71
N ARG A 86 20.27 25.22 -7.78
CA ARG A 86 21.08 24.04 -8.12
C ARG A 86 22.25 23.85 -7.17
N GLY A 87 22.58 22.60 -6.93
CA GLY A 87 23.74 22.19 -6.18
C GLY A 87 23.49 22.00 -4.69
N PHE A 88 24.55 22.08 -3.89
CA PHE A 88 24.49 21.81 -2.45
C PHE A 88 23.83 22.93 -1.60
N GLY A 89 23.02 23.79 -2.20
CA GLY A 89 22.23 24.77 -1.47
C GLY A 89 21.27 24.06 -0.50
N ILE A 90 21.40 24.33 0.81
CA ILE A 90 20.43 23.87 1.78
C ILE A 90 19.23 24.79 1.68
N ASN A 91 18.14 24.29 1.11
CA ASN A 91 16.87 24.99 1.16
C ASN A 91 16.24 24.79 2.55
N LEU A 92 16.14 25.87 3.32
CA LEU A 92 15.60 25.82 4.69
C LEU A 92 14.08 25.80 4.72
N ASP A 93 13.41 26.21 3.64
CA ASP A 93 11.97 26.16 3.50
C ASP A 93 11.56 25.77 2.06
N PRO A 94 11.79 24.51 1.68
CA PRO A 94 11.51 24.04 0.33
C PRO A 94 10.01 24.08 -0.04
N ILE A 95 9.11 24.05 0.94
CA ILE A 95 7.68 24.18 0.71
C ILE A 95 7.32 25.60 0.30
N ALA A 96 7.92 26.61 0.93
CA ALA A 96 7.69 28.00 0.55
C ALA A 96 8.17 28.29 -0.87
N ASP A 97 9.35 27.78 -1.26
CA ASP A 97 9.88 27.95 -2.62
C ASP A 97 9.03 27.22 -3.67
N LEU A 98 8.57 26.01 -3.35
CA LEU A 98 7.65 25.27 -4.22
C LEU A 98 6.36 26.05 -4.45
N VAL A 99 5.73 26.54 -3.38
CA VAL A 99 4.49 27.35 -3.45
C VAL A 99 4.71 28.64 -4.26
N ALA A 100 5.82 29.36 -4.00
CA ALA A 100 6.16 30.57 -4.74
C ALA A 100 6.33 30.29 -6.24
N SER A 101 7.04 29.23 -6.60
CA SER A 101 7.25 28.83 -8.00
C SER A 101 5.92 28.47 -8.71
N LEU A 102 5.01 27.79 -8.03
CA LEU A 102 3.67 27.49 -8.57
C LEU A 102 2.86 28.78 -8.83
N ALA A 103 2.94 29.74 -7.92
CA ALA A 103 2.26 31.03 -8.06
C ALA A 103 2.88 31.91 -9.17
N GLU A 104 4.22 31.99 -9.26
CA GLU A 104 4.93 32.78 -10.28
C GLU A 104 4.66 32.33 -11.71
N VAL A 105 4.60 31.02 -11.95
CA VAL A 105 4.33 30.46 -13.30
C VAL A 105 2.87 30.62 -13.70
N GLY A 106 2.03 31.15 -12.81
CA GLY A 106 0.61 31.40 -13.09
C GLY A 106 -0.20 30.11 -13.34
N VAL A 107 0.33 28.98 -12.89
CA VAL A 107 -0.35 27.68 -12.98
C VAL A 107 -1.55 27.67 -12.05
N VAL A 108 -1.46 28.42 -10.95
CA VAL A 108 -2.55 28.66 -10.02
C VAL A 108 -3.04 30.09 -10.24
N ARG A 109 -4.20 30.24 -10.87
CA ARG A 109 -4.73 31.56 -11.23
C ARG A 109 -5.44 32.22 -10.04
N GLU A 110 -5.16 33.50 -9.80
CA GLU A 110 -5.79 34.31 -8.74
C GLU A 110 -7.33 34.43 -8.87
N THR A 111 -7.91 34.07 -10.01
CA THR A 111 -9.33 34.29 -10.33
C THR A 111 -10.14 33.02 -10.51
N GLY A 112 -9.64 31.90 -10.10
CA GLY A 112 -10.31 30.59 -10.24
C GLY A 112 -10.67 29.99 -8.88
N LYS A 113 -11.61 29.05 -8.88
CA LYS A 113 -11.88 28.19 -7.73
C LYS A 113 -10.84 27.06 -7.67
N ILE A 114 -10.05 27.04 -6.61
CA ILE A 114 -8.93 26.12 -6.45
C ILE A 114 -9.23 25.13 -5.34
N ALA A 115 -9.03 23.84 -5.62
CA ALA A 115 -9.07 22.80 -4.60
C ALA A 115 -7.64 22.36 -4.24
N VAL A 116 -7.42 22.01 -2.98
CA VAL A 116 -6.10 21.64 -2.48
C VAL A 116 -6.19 20.40 -1.60
N SER A 117 -5.22 19.51 -1.73
CA SER A 117 -4.95 18.47 -0.74
C SER A 117 -3.46 18.34 -0.50
N SER A 118 -3.07 18.10 0.75
CA SER A 118 -1.66 18.08 1.11
C SER A 118 -1.31 16.95 2.06
N GLU A 119 -0.30 16.17 1.68
CA GLU A 119 0.44 15.27 2.57
C GLU A 119 1.61 16.01 3.27
N LEU A 120 1.91 17.25 2.85
CA LEU A 120 2.96 18.10 3.43
C LEU A 120 2.34 19.09 4.40
N PRO A 121 2.72 19.06 5.69
CA PRO A 121 2.14 19.92 6.71
C PRO A 121 2.22 21.42 6.36
N GLY A 122 1.06 22.08 6.31
CA GLY A 122 0.93 23.52 6.09
C GLY A 122 1.16 24.02 4.67
N ALA A 123 1.36 23.15 3.68
CA ALA A 123 1.53 23.57 2.29
C ALA A 123 0.24 24.15 1.70
N ASP A 124 -0.91 23.62 2.08
CA ASP A 124 -2.24 24.11 1.73
C ASP A 124 -2.50 25.53 2.21
N ALA A 125 -2.22 25.81 3.49
CA ALA A 125 -2.34 27.15 4.08
C ALA A 125 -1.41 28.15 3.38
N ARG A 126 -0.15 27.79 3.14
CA ARG A 126 0.82 28.63 2.43
C ARG A 126 0.42 28.93 1.01
N LEU A 127 -0.19 27.97 0.32
CA LEU A 127 -0.72 28.22 -1.02
C LEU A 127 -1.87 29.23 -0.97
N GLY A 128 -2.83 29.07 -0.06
CA GLY A 128 -3.93 30.03 0.12
C GLY A 128 -3.44 31.46 0.40
N GLU A 129 -2.42 31.60 1.26
CA GLU A 129 -1.76 32.88 1.53
C GLU A 129 -1.08 33.48 0.27
N ALA A 130 -0.33 32.64 -0.47
CA ALA A 130 0.44 33.08 -1.63
C ALA A 130 -0.45 33.55 -2.79
N ILE A 131 -1.60 32.90 -2.99
CA ILE A 131 -2.55 33.29 -4.05
C ILE A 131 -3.61 34.29 -3.59
N GLY A 132 -3.68 34.62 -2.29
CA GLY A 132 -4.65 35.56 -1.73
C GLY A 132 -6.11 35.11 -1.87
N ALA A 133 -6.35 33.80 -1.95
CA ALA A 133 -7.68 33.20 -2.17
C ALA A 133 -7.95 32.06 -1.18
N GLU A 134 -9.24 31.85 -0.90
CA GLU A 134 -9.70 30.71 -0.13
C GLU A 134 -9.70 29.46 -1.02
N THR A 135 -9.18 28.33 -0.49
CA THR A 135 -9.10 27.07 -1.19
C THR A 135 -10.17 26.10 -0.71
N LEU A 136 -10.64 25.22 -1.61
CA LEU A 136 -11.53 24.12 -1.29
C LEU A 136 -10.69 22.90 -0.87
N ASP A 137 -11.12 22.15 0.14
CA ASP A 137 -10.48 20.88 0.49
C ASP A 137 -10.79 19.80 -0.56
N ALA A 138 -9.75 19.15 -1.06
CA ALA A 138 -9.81 18.02 -2.00
C ALA A 138 -9.48 16.67 -1.34
N GLY A 139 -9.38 16.60 -0.04
CA GLY A 139 -9.02 15.38 0.68
C GLY A 139 -10.02 14.24 0.42
N GLU A 140 -11.31 14.54 0.44
CA GLU A 140 -12.38 13.55 0.21
C GLU A 140 -12.29 12.91 -1.18
N ILE A 141 -12.18 13.70 -2.24
CA ILE A 141 -12.09 13.14 -3.60
C ILE A 141 -10.82 12.30 -3.79
N LEU A 142 -9.67 12.74 -3.26
CA LEU A 142 -8.45 11.96 -3.38
C LEU A 142 -8.53 10.65 -2.59
N HIS A 143 -9.18 10.66 -1.43
CA HIS A 143 -9.48 9.44 -0.68
C HIS A 143 -10.37 8.49 -1.52
N ASP A 144 -11.48 9.00 -2.07
CA ASP A 144 -12.42 8.21 -2.88
C ASP A 144 -11.76 7.64 -4.15
N LEU A 145 -10.83 8.39 -4.75
CA LEU A 145 -10.08 7.89 -5.90
C LEU A 145 -9.21 6.68 -5.53
N ARG A 146 -8.63 6.66 -4.32
CA ARG A 146 -7.77 5.56 -3.83
C ARG A 146 -8.54 4.29 -3.47
N LEU A 147 -9.81 4.43 -3.06
CA LEU A 147 -10.64 3.27 -2.68
C LEU A 147 -10.77 2.26 -3.83
N ILE A 148 -11.01 2.76 -5.03
CA ILE A 148 -11.28 1.95 -6.22
C ILE A 148 -10.09 2.06 -7.18
N LYS A 149 -9.32 1.01 -7.27
CA LYS A 149 -8.10 0.94 -8.08
C LYS A 149 -8.45 0.81 -9.56
N ASP A 150 -7.80 1.60 -10.39
CA ASP A 150 -7.83 1.41 -11.84
C ASP A 150 -6.80 0.35 -12.31
N GLU A 151 -6.80 0.03 -13.59
CA GLU A 151 -5.97 -1.06 -14.14
C GLU A 151 -4.47 -0.81 -13.93
N ASP A 152 -4.00 0.44 -14.06
CA ASP A 152 -2.59 0.80 -13.86
C ASP A 152 -2.17 0.59 -12.40
N GLU A 153 -3.04 0.97 -11.45
CA GLU A 153 -2.79 0.79 -10.02
C GLU A 153 -2.76 -0.69 -9.65
N LEU A 154 -3.69 -1.48 -10.19
CA LEU A 154 -3.73 -2.93 -9.96
C LEU A 154 -2.43 -3.61 -10.41
N HIS A 155 -1.85 -3.21 -11.55
CA HIS A 155 -0.57 -3.76 -12.02
C HIS A 155 0.61 -3.36 -11.14
N LYS A 156 0.63 -2.12 -10.62
CA LYS A 156 1.68 -1.64 -9.71
C LYS A 156 1.61 -2.35 -8.35
N ILE A 157 0.39 -2.52 -7.81
CA ILE A 157 0.17 -3.29 -6.57
C ILE A 157 0.59 -4.75 -6.78
N LEU A 158 0.20 -5.37 -7.90
CA LEU A 158 0.62 -6.73 -8.22
C LEU A 158 2.13 -6.87 -8.26
N ALA A 159 2.85 -5.92 -8.89
CA ALA A 159 4.31 -5.96 -8.96
C ALA A 159 4.94 -5.96 -7.55
N SER A 160 4.47 -5.14 -6.62
CA SER A 160 4.94 -5.12 -5.24
C SER A 160 4.54 -6.41 -4.49
N TYR A 161 3.34 -6.91 -4.71
CA TYR A 161 2.87 -8.16 -4.12
C TYR A 161 3.66 -9.38 -4.63
N GLU A 162 4.08 -9.41 -5.89
CA GLU A 162 4.97 -10.46 -6.41
C GLU A 162 6.36 -10.42 -5.75
N LEU A 163 6.87 -9.23 -5.41
CA LEU A 163 8.11 -9.09 -4.64
C LEU A 163 7.96 -9.67 -3.23
N CYS A 164 6.81 -9.49 -2.58
CA CYS A 164 6.51 -10.13 -1.29
C CYS A 164 6.58 -11.66 -1.42
N TRP A 165 6.01 -12.25 -2.46
CA TRP A 165 6.08 -13.70 -2.68
C TRP A 165 7.48 -14.22 -2.95
N LEU A 166 8.32 -13.47 -3.66
CA LEU A 166 9.74 -13.81 -3.84
C LEU A 166 10.49 -13.76 -2.51
N ALA A 167 10.20 -12.76 -1.67
CA ALA A 167 10.76 -12.67 -0.32
C ALA A 167 10.28 -13.83 0.57
N GLN A 168 8.99 -14.19 0.54
CA GLN A 168 8.43 -15.34 1.25
C GLN A 168 9.13 -16.65 0.85
N LYS A 169 9.39 -16.82 -0.45
CA LYS A 169 10.15 -17.99 -0.90
C LYS A 169 11.57 -18.03 -0.30
N ALA A 170 12.26 -16.89 -0.26
CA ALA A 170 13.59 -16.80 0.35
C ALA A 170 13.55 -17.06 1.86
N VAL A 171 12.48 -16.63 2.56
CA VAL A 171 12.27 -16.99 3.97
C VAL A 171 12.12 -18.51 4.12
N GLY A 172 11.27 -19.15 3.32
CA GLY A 172 11.07 -20.60 3.35
C GLY A 172 12.38 -21.37 3.12
N ASP A 173 13.15 -20.99 2.10
CA ASP A 173 14.43 -21.61 1.76
C ASP A 173 15.50 -21.38 2.87
N GLY A 174 15.48 -20.20 3.49
CA GLY A 174 16.45 -19.78 4.52
C GLY A 174 16.11 -20.23 5.95
N SER A 175 14.87 -20.61 6.23
CA SER A 175 14.41 -21.04 7.57
C SER A 175 14.93 -22.42 7.93
N GLN A 176 16.25 -22.52 8.12
CA GLN A 176 16.95 -23.77 8.46
C GLN A 176 17.43 -23.76 9.91
N PRO A 177 17.46 -24.92 10.59
CA PRO A 177 18.04 -25.00 11.92
C PRO A 177 19.47 -24.45 11.97
N GLY A 178 19.72 -23.53 12.89
CA GLY A 178 21.00 -22.83 13.08
C GLY A 178 21.13 -21.50 12.37
N ALA A 179 20.28 -21.20 11.36
CA ALA A 179 20.23 -19.88 10.75
C ALA A 179 19.70 -18.83 11.75
N GLN A 180 20.22 -17.61 11.71
CA GLN A 180 19.66 -16.52 12.52
C GLN A 180 18.49 -15.83 11.80
N GLU A 181 17.47 -15.39 12.55
CA GLU A 181 16.33 -14.64 11.99
C GLU A 181 16.79 -13.48 11.09
N ILE A 182 17.82 -12.73 11.53
CA ILE A 182 18.35 -11.58 10.77
C ILE A 182 19.03 -12.00 9.46
N GLU A 183 19.61 -13.20 9.38
CA GLU A 183 20.19 -13.72 8.14
C GLU A 183 19.10 -14.04 7.12
N VAL A 184 18.01 -14.68 7.59
CA VAL A 184 16.84 -15.01 6.78
C VAL A 184 16.14 -13.73 6.29
N PHE A 185 15.94 -12.75 7.18
CA PHE A 185 15.41 -11.42 6.84
C PHE A 185 16.26 -10.74 5.76
N THR A 186 17.59 -10.75 5.91
CA THR A 186 18.50 -10.12 4.94
C THR A 186 18.44 -10.81 3.59
N ALA A 187 18.31 -12.14 3.56
CA ALA A 187 18.15 -12.90 2.33
C ALA A 187 16.84 -12.56 1.62
N ALA A 188 15.73 -12.43 2.36
CA ALA A 188 14.43 -12.04 1.83
C ALA A 188 14.45 -10.62 1.22
N LEU A 189 14.99 -9.63 1.97
CA LEU A 189 15.19 -8.25 1.48
C LEU A 189 16.04 -8.23 0.21
N SER A 190 17.20 -8.91 0.23
CA SER A 190 18.11 -8.93 -0.94
C SER A 190 17.44 -9.55 -2.16
N THR A 191 16.69 -10.64 -1.97
CA THR A 191 15.97 -11.30 -3.07
C THR A 191 14.95 -10.38 -3.71
N ALA A 192 14.11 -9.72 -2.91
CA ALA A 192 13.10 -8.80 -3.39
C ALA A 192 13.73 -7.57 -4.07
N GLN A 193 14.75 -6.96 -3.47
CA GLN A 193 15.39 -5.76 -4.01
C GLN A 193 16.15 -6.03 -5.32
N ILE A 194 16.80 -7.18 -5.45
CA ILE A 194 17.44 -7.58 -6.71
C ILE A 194 16.38 -7.82 -7.79
N ALA A 195 15.27 -8.47 -7.45
CA ALA A 195 14.18 -8.69 -8.38
C ALA A 195 13.50 -7.38 -8.82
N ALA A 196 13.35 -6.41 -7.92
CA ALA A 196 12.83 -5.09 -8.24
C ALA A 196 13.76 -4.28 -9.17
N GLY A 197 15.06 -4.56 -9.15
CA GLY A 197 16.06 -3.81 -9.93
C GLY A 197 16.28 -2.36 -9.47
N GLN A 198 15.73 -2.00 -8.31
CA GLN A 198 15.79 -0.67 -7.69
C GLN A 198 15.68 -0.75 -6.17
N PRO A 199 15.99 0.32 -5.42
CA PRO A 199 15.67 0.39 -4.01
C PRO A 199 14.18 0.22 -3.77
N ILE A 200 13.82 -0.54 -2.73
CA ILE A 200 12.45 -0.79 -2.29
C ILE A 200 12.28 -0.38 -0.82
N GLU A 201 11.07 -0.08 -0.44
CA GLU A 201 10.67 -0.03 0.97
C GLU A 201 10.35 -1.45 1.41
N PHE A 202 11.00 -1.92 2.48
CA PHE A 202 10.86 -3.29 2.97
C PHE A 202 10.63 -3.27 4.47
N LEU A 203 9.43 -3.62 4.86
CA LEU A 203 9.04 -3.83 6.25
C LEU A 203 8.74 -5.31 6.43
N ALA A 204 9.18 -5.91 7.54
CA ALA A 204 8.81 -7.28 7.82
C ALA A 204 8.85 -7.59 9.31
N ASP A 205 7.86 -8.34 9.76
CA ASP A 205 7.98 -9.20 10.93
C ASP A 205 8.63 -10.51 10.50
N LEU A 206 9.68 -10.92 11.18
CA LEU A 206 10.24 -12.26 11.03
C LEU A 206 10.58 -12.81 12.40
N LEU A 207 9.76 -13.71 12.88
CA LEU A 207 9.82 -14.30 14.21
C LEU A 207 9.88 -15.81 14.12
N SER A 208 10.64 -16.46 14.99
CA SER A 208 10.75 -17.91 15.01
C SER A 208 10.46 -18.54 16.37
N GLY A 209 9.99 -19.78 16.35
CA GLY A 209 9.69 -20.59 17.52
C GLY A 209 8.73 -19.90 18.48
N PRO A 210 9.01 -19.87 19.81
CA PRO A 210 8.09 -19.27 20.78
C PRO A 210 7.89 -17.75 20.61
N ASN A 211 8.78 -17.07 19.86
CA ASN A 211 8.60 -15.64 19.59
C ASN A 211 7.42 -15.38 18.65
N THR A 212 7.01 -16.35 17.84
CA THR A 212 5.83 -16.23 16.98
C THR A 212 4.53 -16.05 17.76
N ALA A 213 4.50 -16.45 19.04
CA ALA A 213 3.34 -16.22 19.93
C ALA A 213 3.20 -14.75 20.38
N LYS A 214 4.19 -13.90 20.09
CA LYS A 214 4.09 -12.46 20.39
C LYS A 214 3.28 -11.80 19.31
N VAL A 215 2.25 -11.11 19.73
CA VAL A 215 1.44 -10.32 18.80
C VAL A 215 2.26 -9.17 18.25
N CYS A 216 2.30 -9.10 16.96
CA CYS A 216 3.11 -8.14 16.24
C CYS A 216 2.35 -6.84 16.04
N CYS A 217 2.49 -5.95 16.98
CA CYS A 217 2.19 -4.55 16.78
C CYS A 217 2.80 -3.78 17.97
N PRO A 218 3.87 -3.06 17.81
CA PRO A 218 4.59 -2.72 16.57
C PRO A 218 5.42 -3.89 16.01
N ILE A 219 5.73 -3.80 14.72
CA ILE A 219 6.53 -4.73 13.95
C ILE A 219 7.82 -5.11 14.68
N HIS A 220 8.04 -6.39 14.88
CA HIS A 220 9.26 -6.94 15.44
C HIS A 220 10.26 -7.22 14.31
N VAL A 221 11.32 -6.47 14.28
CA VAL A 221 12.44 -6.73 13.38
C VAL A 221 13.11 -8.03 13.77
N ALA A 222 13.50 -8.82 12.77
CA ALA A 222 14.28 -10.04 12.93
C ALA A 222 15.52 -9.85 13.82
N GLY A 223 15.79 -10.82 14.70
CA GLY A 223 16.84 -10.75 15.68
C GLY A 223 17.99 -11.73 15.43
N ARG A 224 18.83 -11.92 16.45
CA ARG A 224 19.94 -12.87 16.43
C ARG A 224 19.55 -14.26 16.98
N ARG A 225 18.26 -14.51 17.19
CA ARG A 225 17.81 -15.83 17.60
C ARG A 225 18.19 -16.84 16.51
N ALA A 226 18.83 -17.93 16.91
CA ALA A 226 19.01 -19.06 16.03
C ALA A 226 17.70 -19.85 15.93
N ILE A 227 17.29 -20.13 14.72
CA ILE A 227 16.11 -20.96 14.43
C ILE A 227 16.44 -22.40 14.85
N GLU A 228 15.52 -23.06 15.53
CA GLU A 228 15.68 -24.42 16.01
C GLU A 228 14.86 -25.40 15.16
N GLN A 229 15.26 -26.70 15.23
CA GLN A 229 14.52 -27.74 14.51
C GLN A 229 13.05 -27.80 14.97
N GLY A 230 12.14 -27.71 14.02
CA GLY A 230 10.70 -27.72 14.27
C GLY A 230 10.11 -26.36 14.63
N ASP A 231 10.90 -25.29 14.66
CA ASP A 231 10.36 -23.94 14.85
C ASP A 231 9.40 -23.57 13.71
N PRO A 232 8.23 -23.00 14.02
CA PRO A 232 7.52 -22.15 13.07
C PRO A 232 8.30 -20.86 12.85
N VAL A 233 8.25 -20.33 11.64
CA VAL A 233 8.79 -19.01 11.28
C VAL A 233 7.67 -18.22 10.63
N VAL A 234 7.13 -17.25 11.35
CA VAL A 234 6.16 -16.31 10.80
C VAL A 234 6.92 -15.18 10.14
N ALA A 235 6.65 -14.96 8.87
CA ALA A 235 7.12 -13.81 8.12
C ALA A 235 5.92 -13.06 7.58
N ASP A 236 5.81 -11.79 7.97
CA ASP A 236 4.83 -10.83 7.47
C ASP A 236 5.62 -9.74 6.75
N ILE A 237 5.44 -9.66 5.43
CA ILE A 237 6.32 -8.91 4.53
C ILE A 237 5.52 -7.90 3.74
N VAL A 238 5.85 -6.63 3.95
CA VAL A 238 5.22 -5.48 3.31
C VAL A 238 6.26 -4.78 2.44
N ILE A 239 6.02 -4.69 1.12
CA ILE A 239 6.97 -4.09 0.18
C ILE A 239 6.32 -2.95 -0.58
N GLY A 240 6.96 -1.77 -0.50
CA GLY A 240 6.69 -0.62 -1.36
C GLY A 240 7.67 -0.57 -2.54
N SER A 241 7.14 -0.59 -3.75
CA SER A 241 7.92 -0.41 -4.98
C SER A 241 7.21 0.57 -5.91
N SER A 242 7.93 1.56 -6.41
CA SER A 242 7.37 2.63 -7.27
C SER A 242 6.15 3.33 -6.65
N GLY A 243 6.13 3.42 -5.30
CA GLY A 243 5.09 4.10 -4.53
C GLY A 243 3.76 3.36 -4.42
N TYR A 244 3.72 2.07 -4.75
CA TYR A 244 2.60 1.18 -4.45
C TYR A 244 3.06 0.01 -3.60
N TRP A 245 2.14 -0.51 -2.76
CA TRP A 245 2.46 -1.49 -1.76
C TRP A 245 1.86 -2.85 -2.08
N GLY A 246 2.58 -3.89 -1.68
CA GLY A 246 2.11 -5.26 -1.59
C GLY A 246 2.31 -5.78 -0.18
N ASP A 247 1.55 -6.80 0.20
CA ASP A 247 1.55 -7.38 1.53
C ASP A 247 1.36 -8.90 1.47
N SER A 248 2.05 -9.63 2.34
CA SER A 248 1.84 -11.07 2.47
C SER A 248 2.39 -11.61 3.79
N ALA A 249 1.63 -12.43 4.47
CA ALA A 249 2.15 -13.19 5.59
C ALA A 249 2.10 -14.70 5.34
N GLU A 250 3.12 -15.40 5.81
CA GLU A 250 3.21 -16.85 5.73
C GLU A 250 3.88 -17.44 6.98
N THR A 251 3.46 -18.65 7.34
CA THR A 251 4.09 -19.44 8.39
C THR A 251 4.92 -20.56 7.76
N HIS A 252 6.22 -20.40 7.79
CA HIS A 252 7.23 -21.38 7.35
C HIS A 252 7.66 -22.28 8.50
N PHE A 253 8.47 -23.31 8.20
CA PHE A 253 8.92 -24.29 9.17
C PHE A 253 10.41 -24.63 8.99
N ALA A 254 11.13 -24.69 10.10
CA ALA A 254 12.49 -25.21 10.14
C ALA A 254 12.49 -26.74 10.34
N GLY A 255 12.13 -27.46 9.29
CA GLY A 255 11.83 -28.88 9.37
C GLY A 255 10.35 -29.15 9.67
N SER A 256 10.00 -30.35 10.16
CA SER A 256 8.58 -30.72 10.41
C SER A 256 8.10 -30.28 11.79
N ASN A 257 6.90 -29.71 11.82
CA ASN A 257 6.13 -29.43 13.02
C ASN A 257 4.63 -29.71 12.73
N PRO A 258 4.20 -30.97 12.83
CA PRO A 258 2.84 -31.37 12.44
C PRO A 258 1.73 -30.59 13.12
N GLU A 259 1.92 -30.14 14.38
CA GLU A 259 0.94 -29.35 15.10
C GLU A 259 0.72 -27.99 14.44
N VAL A 260 1.80 -27.25 14.16
CA VAL A 260 1.66 -25.91 13.56
C VAL A 260 1.38 -25.98 12.06
N GLU A 261 1.79 -27.06 11.39
CA GLU A 261 1.39 -27.36 10.00
C GLU A 261 -0.13 -27.53 9.88
N GLU A 262 -0.76 -28.24 10.84
CA GLU A 262 -2.23 -28.36 10.92
C GLU A 262 -2.89 -27.00 11.20
N VAL A 263 -2.33 -26.23 12.13
CA VAL A 263 -2.82 -24.86 12.43
C VAL A 263 -2.78 -23.98 11.19
N ARG A 264 -1.66 -23.98 10.46
CA ARG A 264 -1.53 -23.24 9.20
C ARG A 264 -2.55 -23.71 8.17
N GLY A 265 -2.77 -25.02 8.05
CA GLY A 265 -3.80 -25.58 7.17
C GLY A 265 -5.20 -25.05 7.49
N ASN A 266 -5.58 -25.03 8.76
CA ASN A 266 -6.85 -24.48 9.21
C ASN A 266 -6.96 -22.96 8.98
N LEU A 267 -5.87 -22.20 9.12
CA LEU A 267 -5.86 -20.76 8.81
C LEU A 267 -6.08 -20.51 7.31
N LEU A 268 -5.51 -21.35 6.42
CA LEU A 268 -5.78 -21.27 4.98
C LEU A 268 -7.26 -21.54 4.64
N GLU A 269 -7.92 -22.46 5.36
CA GLU A 269 -9.37 -22.69 5.20
C GLU A 269 -10.18 -21.48 5.71
N ILE A 270 -9.77 -20.85 6.79
CA ILE A 270 -10.38 -19.61 7.28
C ILE A 270 -10.18 -18.48 6.28
N LEU A 271 -8.97 -18.31 5.72
CA LEU A 271 -8.66 -17.33 4.69
C LEU A 271 -9.56 -17.50 3.45
N GLU A 272 -9.68 -18.72 2.93
CA GLU A 272 -10.55 -19.01 1.78
C GLU A 272 -12.02 -18.73 2.08
N SER A 273 -12.48 -19.10 3.27
CA SER A 273 -13.84 -18.82 3.72
C SER A 273 -14.10 -17.32 3.90
N THR A 274 -13.09 -16.56 4.34
CA THR A 274 -13.14 -15.11 4.44
C THR A 274 -13.19 -14.46 3.07
N ARG A 275 -12.36 -14.90 2.12
CA ARG A 275 -12.40 -14.45 0.72
C ARG A 275 -13.82 -14.52 0.13
N GLN A 276 -14.56 -15.59 0.42
CA GLN A 276 -15.94 -15.77 -0.09
C GLN A 276 -16.93 -14.73 0.45
N GLN A 277 -16.58 -14.01 1.50
CA GLN A 277 -17.40 -12.95 2.09
C GLN A 277 -17.03 -11.55 1.58
N LEU A 278 -15.91 -11.42 0.87
CA LEU A 278 -15.51 -10.18 0.22
C LEU A 278 -16.34 -10.00 -1.06
N VAL A 279 -17.58 -9.63 -0.90
CA VAL A 279 -18.54 -9.43 -2.00
C VAL A 279 -19.01 -7.98 -2.02
N PRO A 280 -19.41 -7.43 -3.18
CA PRO A 280 -19.98 -6.09 -3.23
C PRO A 280 -21.14 -5.93 -2.23
N GLY A 281 -21.07 -4.86 -1.42
CA GLY A 281 -22.05 -4.56 -0.38
C GLY A 281 -21.78 -5.21 0.99
N GLY A 282 -20.88 -6.19 1.10
CA GLY A 282 -20.40 -6.69 2.40
C GLY A 282 -19.52 -5.65 3.09
N THR A 283 -19.23 -5.79 4.38
CA THR A 283 -18.48 -4.81 5.17
C THR A 283 -17.30 -5.43 5.92
N GLY A 284 -16.30 -4.58 6.23
CA GLY A 284 -15.15 -5.02 7.03
C GLY A 284 -15.55 -5.56 8.41
N ALA A 285 -16.55 -4.95 9.03
CA ALA A 285 -17.07 -5.37 10.32
C ALA A 285 -17.72 -6.77 10.30
N GLU A 286 -18.46 -7.10 9.25
CA GLU A 286 -19.09 -8.43 9.09
C GLU A 286 -18.02 -9.50 8.89
N VAL A 287 -17.08 -9.24 8.01
CA VAL A 287 -15.97 -10.16 7.69
C VAL A 287 -15.09 -10.40 8.90
N PHE A 288 -14.73 -9.34 9.65
CA PHE A 288 -13.94 -9.47 10.87
C PHE A 288 -14.63 -10.33 11.92
N ARG A 289 -15.91 -10.08 12.20
CA ARG A 289 -16.68 -10.84 13.19
C ARG A 289 -16.75 -12.32 12.86
N GLU A 290 -16.93 -12.67 11.60
CA GLU A 290 -16.97 -14.06 11.17
C GLU A 290 -15.57 -14.71 11.21
N MET A 291 -14.51 -14.01 10.79
CA MET A 291 -13.13 -14.48 10.91
C MET A 291 -12.79 -14.76 12.38
N GLN A 292 -13.04 -13.83 13.29
CA GLN A 292 -12.81 -13.98 14.72
C GLN A 292 -13.56 -15.21 15.27
N ARG A 293 -14.85 -15.33 14.96
CA ARG A 293 -15.66 -16.49 15.38
C ARG A 293 -15.07 -17.82 14.90
N ARG A 294 -14.54 -17.88 13.66
CA ARG A 294 -13.90 -19.08 13.12
C ARG A 294 -12.59 -19.39 13.82
N VAL A 295 -11.75 -18.40 14.05
CA VAL A 295 -10.50 -18.57 14.80
C VAL A 295 -10.80 -19.12 16.20
N GLU A 296 -11.69 -18.50 16.96
CA GLU A 296 -12.07 -18.92 18.32
C GLU A 296 -12.66 -20.34 18.36
N SER A 297 -13.48 -20.70 17.36
CA SER A 297 -14.10 -22.04 17.31
C SER A 297 -13.12 -23.14 16.86
N THR A 298 -12.15 -22.81 16.01
CA THR A 298 -11.17 -23.77 15.47
C THR A 298 -10.02 -23.98 16.43
N PHE A 299 -9.63 -22.94 17.17
CA PHE A 299 -8.46 -22.95 18.05
C PHE A 299 -8.84 -22.61 19.50
N PRO A 300 -9.29 -23.57 20.31
CA PRO A 300 -9.65 -23.32 21.69
C PRO A 300 -8.51 -22.70 22.50
N GLY A 301 -8.70 -21.48 23.01
CA GLY A 301 -7.68 -20.71 23.74
C GLY A 301 -6.69 -19.96 22.84
N GLY A 302 -6.89 -20.00 21.52
CA GLY A 302 -6.23 -19.11 20.57
C GLY A 302 -6.95 -17.77 20.44
N GLU A 303 -6.22 -16.74 20.10
CA GLU A 303 -6.77 -15.38 19.94
C GLU A 303 -6.42 -14.82 18.55
N LEU A 304 -7.30 -13.97 18.02
CA LEU A 304 -7.03 -13.06 16.91
C LEU A 304 -6.99 -11.64 17.47
N PRO A 305 -5.83 -11.16 17.93
CA PRO A 305 -5.72 -9.90 18.67
C PRO A 305 -5.46 -8.66 17.80
N HIS A 306 -5.45 -8.83 16.48
CA HIS A 306 -5.26 -7.77 15.52
C HIS A 306 -6.46 -7.65 14.57
N HIS A 307 -6.44 -6.67 13.65
CA HIS A 307 -7.44 -6.57 12.59
C HIS A 307 -7.43 -7.81 11.69
N GLY A 308 -8.49 -8.03 10.94
CA GLY A 308 -8.58 -9.15 10.00
C GLY A 308 -7.95 -8.88 8.63
N GLY A 309 -7.49 -7.64 8.42
CA GLY A 309 -6.93 -7.15 7.18
C GLY A 309 -7.29 -5.69 6.91
N HIS A 310 -6.86 -5.19 5.77
CA HIS A 310 -7.03 -3.79 5.35
C HIS A 310 -6.93 -3.67 3.83
N ALA A 311 -7.36 -2.53 3.28
CA ALA A 311 -6.99 -2.20 1.91
C ALA A 311 -5.55 -1.71 1.84
N LEU A 312 -4.99 -1.73 0.64
CA LEU A 312 -3.65 -1.24 0.35
C LEU A 312 -3.59 -0.62 -1.07
N GLY A 313 -2.59 0.18 -1.32
CA GLY A 313 -2.39 0.85 -2.60
C GLY A 313 -1.19 1.77 -2.57
N LEU A 314 -1.41 3.08 -2.47
CA LEU A 314 -0.34 4.09 -2.32
C LEU A 314 0.28 4.10 -0.92
N THR A 315 -0.42 3.53 0.06
CA THR A 315 0.12 3.22 1.38
C THR A 315 -0.12 1.75 1.70
N SER A 316 0.67 1.21 2.62
CA SER A 316 0.49 -0.17 3.07
C SER A 316 -0.85 -0.38 3.77
N PHE A 317 -1.40 0.67 4.40
CA PHE A 317 -2.69 0.66 5.09
C PHE A 317 -3.61 1.72 4.48
N GLU A 318 -4.73 1.29 3.88
CA GLU A 318 -5.78 2.14 3.34
C GLU A 318 -7.16 1.65 3.81
N ASP A 319 -8.18 2.48 3.67
CA ASP A 319 -9.57 2.08 3.86
C ASP A 319 -10.08 1.22 2.69
N PRO A 320 -11.02 0.27 2.95
CA PRO A 320 -11.58 -0.10 4.25
C PRO A 320 -10.67 -1.06 5.05
N HIS A 321 -10.97 -1.17 6.36
CA HIS A 321 -10.30 -2.10 7.26
C HIS A 321 -11.24 -3.24 7.67
N LEU A 322 -10.70 -4.43 7.87
CA LEU A 322 -11.43 -5.56 8.45
C LEU A 322 -11.35 -5.47 9.98
N ILE A 323 -12.17 -4.59 10.57
CA ILE A 323 -12.29 -4.32 12.01
C ILE A 323 -13.74 -4.20 12.42
N PRO A 324 -14.09 -4.36 13.73
CA PRO A 324 -15.49 -4.34 14.17
C PRO A 324 -16.28 -3.07 13.88
N SER A 325 -15.60 -1.94 13.63
CA SER A 325 -16.19 -0.61 13.45
C SER A 325 -16.27 -0.14 12.00
N ASP A 326 -15.71 -0.89 11.03
CA ASP A 326 -15.74 -0.46 9.62
C ASP A 326 -16.97 -1.05 8.91
N GLU A 327 -17.99 -0.20 8.76
CA GLU A 327 -19.26 -0.52 8.10
C GLU A 327 -19.27 -0.04 6.62
N ARG A 328 -18.14 0.37 6.07
CA ARG A 328 -18.05 0.77 4.65
C ARG A 328 -18.31 -0.46 3.76
N PRO A 329 -19.25 -0.37 2.81
CA PRO A 329 -19.52 -1.47 1.89
C PRO A 329 -18.35 -1.68 0.93
N PHE A 330 -18.03 -2.92 0.65
CA PHE A 330 -17.06 -3.26 -0.40
C PHE A 330 -17.63 -2.95 -1.78
N GLU A 331 -16.76 -2.46 -2.65
CA GLU A 331 -17.07 -2.15 -4.03
C GLU A 331 -16.08 -2.84 -4.99
N PRO A 332 -16.50 -3.18 -6.21
CA PRO A 332 -15.59 -3.71 -7.22
C PRO A 332 -14.44 -2.74 -7.50
N GLY A 333 -13.21 -3.26 -7.54
CA GLY A 333 -11.98 -2.46 -7.68
C GLY A 333 -11.26 -2.18 -6.36
N MET A 334 -11.86 -2.48 -5.21
CA MET A 334 -11.13 -2.47 -3.93
C MET A 334 -10.15 -3.62 -3.86
N VAL A 335 -8.97 -3.36 -3.29
CA VAL A 335 -7.90 -4.34 -3.08
C VAL A 335 -7.67 -4.48 -1.58
N LEU A 336 -7.81 -5.70 -1.07
CA LEU A 336 -7.80 -6.01 0.35
C LEU A 336 -6.76 -7.09 0.66
N ALA A 337 -5.86 -6.82 1.60
CA ALA A 337 -5.09 -7.81 2.31
C ALA A 337 -5.97 -8.46 3.38
N VAL A 338 -5.91 -9.78 3.52
CA VAL A 338 -6.72 -10.56 4.48
C VAL A 338 -5.80 -11.52 5.21
N GLU A 339 -5.75 -11.42 6.53
CA GLU A 339 -4.69 -11.99 7.36
C GLU A 339 -5.17 -12.74 8.61
N PRO A 340 -5.87 -13.85 8.49
CA PRO A 340 -6.19 -14.65 9.67
C PRO A 340 -4.91 -15.15 10.37
N GLY A 341 -4.90 -14.97 11.69
CA GLY A 341 -3.82 -15.44 12.54
C GLY A 341 -4.34 -16.02 13.85
N VAL A 342 -3.53 -16.83 14.50
CA VAL A 342 -3.78 -17.36 15.85
C VAL A 342 -2.51 -17.37 16.66
N TYR A 343 -2.62 -16.95 17.92
CA TYR A 343 -1.50 -16.82 18.82
C TYR A 343 -1.84 -17.50 20.16
N ILE A 344 -0.99 -18.49 20.53
CA ILE A 344 -1.16 -19.24 21.76
C ILE A 344 0.01 -18.89 22.67
N ALA A 345 -0.27 -18.05 23.67
CA ALA A 345 0.74 -17.51 24.58
C ALA A 345 1.68 -18.59 25.15
N GLY A 346 2.98 -18.35 25.04
CA GLY A 346 4.02 -19.27 25.52
C GLY A 346 4.24 -20.52 24.66
N ARG A 347 3.54 -20.64 23.53
CA ARG A 347 3.71 -21.79 22.61
C ARG A 347 4.13 -21.33 21.23
N TYR A 348 3.24 -20.86 20.40
CA TYR A 348 3.47 -20.40 19.03
C TYR A 348 2.37 -19.46 18.56
N GLY A 349 2.67 -18.75 17.49
CA GLY A 349 1.71 -18.08 16.62
C GLY A 349 1.85 -18.57 15.18
N ALA A 350 0.79 -18.39 14.42
CA ALA A 350 0.76 -18.62 12.99
C ALA A 350 -0.11 -17.57 12.33
N ARG A 351 0.26 -17.12 11.13
CA ARG A 351 -0.46 -16.17 10.27
C ARG A 351 -0.32 -16.58 8.82
N VAL A 352 -1.36 -16.37 8.06
CA VAL A 352 -1.35 -16.47 6.60
C VAL A 352 -2.08 -15.26 6.03
N GLU A 353 -1.61 -14.72 4.92
CA GLU A 353 -2.19 -13.53 4.30
C GLU A 353 -2.07 -13.56 2.80
N ASN A 354 -3.13 -13.14 2.13
CA ASN A 354 -3.15 -12.90 0.69
C ASN A 354 -3.90 -11.61 0.37
N VAL A 355 -3.55 -11.04 -0.79
CA VAL A 355 -4.20 -9.83 -1.34
C VAL A 355 -5.27 -10.24 -2.34
N PHE A 356 -6.46 -9.66 -2.20
CA PHE A 356 -7.65 -9.96 -3.00
C PHE A 356 -8.18 -8.70 -3.69
N LEU A 357 -8.57 -8.85 -4.95
CA LEU A 357 -9.33 -7.87 -5.71
C LEU A 357 -10.82 -8.18 -5.58
N VAL A 358 -11.62 -7.24 -5.13
CA VAL A 358 -13.08 -7.32 -5.17
C VAL A 358 -13.54 -7.10 -6.61
N THR A 359 -14.32 -8.03 -7.14
CA THR A 359 -14.96 -7.97 -8.47
C THR A 359 -16.47 -7.97 -8.34
N ASP A 360 -17.20 -7.78 -9.44
CA ASP A 360 -18.67 -7.86 -9.44
C ASP A 360 -19.21 -9.22 -8.94
N ASP A 361 -18.44 -10.29 -9.13
CA ASP A 361 -18.83 -11.67 -8.78
C ASP A 361 -18.24 -12.14 -7.43
N GLY A 362 -17.57 -11.25 -6.67
CA GLY A 362 -16.86 -11.57 -5.43
C GLY A 362 -15.35 -11.38 -5.55
N ALA A 363 -14.58 -11.75 -4.50
CA ALA A 363 -13.16 -11.48 -4.49
C ALA A 363 -12.32 -12.61 -5.10
N VAL A 364 -11.26 -12.21 -5.79
CA VAL A 364 -10.27 -13.10 -6.42
C VAL A 364 -8.88 -12.71 -5.94
N GLU A 365 -8.03 -13.68 -5.66
CA GLU A 365 -6.63 -13.43 -5.31
C GLU A 365 -5.95 -12.65 -6.44
N LEU A 366 -5.20 -11.58 -6.10
CA LEU A 366 -4.73 -10.58 -7.05
C LEU A 366 -3.80 -11.18 -8.12
N ARG A 367 -2.92 -12.13 -7.77
CA ARG A 367 -2.05 -12.84 -8.72
C ARG A 367 -2.85 -13.72 -9.68
N ALA A 368 -3.94 -14.34 -9.20
CA ALA A 368 -4.83 -15.13 -10.06
C ALA A 368 -5.65 -14.22 -10.99
N ALA A 369 -6.00 -13.02 -10.55
CA ALA A 369 -6.74 -12.05 -11.35
C ALA A 369 -5.91 -11.48 -12.52
N LEU A 370 -4.65 -11.15 -12.28
CA LEU A 370 -3.78 -10.42 -13.20
C LEU A 370 -2.60 -11.24 -13.72
N GLY A 371 -2.15 -12.27 -12.98
CA GLY A 371 -0.94 -13.04 -13.25
C GLY A 371 -1.10 -14.18 -14.26
N ALA A 372 -2.27 -14.39 -14.86
CA ALA A 372 -2.56 -15.51 -15.75
C ALA A 372 -1.86 -15.47 -17.13
N ASN A 373 -0.98 -14.51 -17.37
CA ASN A 373 -0.09 -14.51 -18.51
C ASN A 373 1.30 -14.96 -18.07
N GLY A 374 1.46 -16.28 -17.95
CA GLY A 374 2.70 -16.91 -17.54
C GLY A 374 3.94 -16.31 -18.21
N ARG A 375 4.83 -15.80 -17.36
CA ARG A 375 6.27 -15.84 -17.66
C ARG A 375 6.83 -16.92 -16.74
N GLY A 376 7.09 -18.09 -17.36
CA GLY A 376 7.78 -19.19 -16.75
C GLY A 376 9.24 -18.86 -16.43
#